data_dfd0ad4b976bb3d21b14bf72649e7e15
#
_entry.id   dfd0ad4b976bb3d21b14bf72649e7e15
#
_cell.length_a   1.000
_cell.length_b   1.000
_cell.length_c   1.000
_cell.angle_alpha   90.00
_cell.angle_beta   90.00
_cell.angle_gamma   90.00
#
_symmetry.space_group_name_H-M   'P 1'
#
loop_
_entity.id
_entity.type
_entity.pdbx_description
1 polymer ?
#
loop_
_entity_poly.entity_id
_entity_poly.type
_entity_poly.pdbx_seq_one_letter_code
_entity_poly.pdbx_strand_id
1 'polypeptide(L)'
;MRKNKASRIQLSTTMKNAHEPLVVFALLNLGLAQSLGSGVMTPEAAVEAFYHGDNCLFVQRDIRNKVATAIMSRGAQLADLFAALPEAEARREFYAEVEAIRSLCLKLLGGARSASLRTRVAA
;
A
#
# COMPACT_ATOMS: atom_id res chain seq x y z
N MET A 1 -24.95 -10.98 8.05
CA MET A 1 -24.25 -9.79 8.41
C MET A 1 -23.67 -9.09 7.20
N ARG A 2 -23.98 -7.87 7.09
CA ARG A 2 -23.61 -7.14 5.93
C ARG A 2 -22.19 -6.60 6.03
N LYS A 3 -21.49 -6.64 4.92
CA LYS A 3 -20.15 -6.12 4.86
C LYS A 3 -20.14 -4.61 5.03
N ASN A 4 -19.18 -4.13 5.77
CA ASN A 4 -19.05 -2.70 5.98
C ASN A 4 -18.24 -2.09 4.84
N LYS A 5 -18.94 -1.57 3.85
CA LYS A 5 -18.29 -1.00 2.68
C LYS A 5 -17.62 0.34 2.95
N ALA A 6 -17.99 0.99 4.07
CA ALA A 6 -17.38 2.27 4.41
C ALA A 6 -15.90 2.12 4.76
N SER A 7 -15.44 0.90 5.12
CA SER A 7 -14.04 0.68 5.43
C SER A 7 -13.20 0.44 4.18
N ARG A 8 -13.83 0.38 3.01
CA ARG A 8 -13.11 0.13 1.78
C ARG A 8 -12.63 1.43 1.14
N ILE A 9 -11.35 1.47 0.81
CA ILE A 9 -10.78 2.63 0.16
C ILE A 9 -10.80 2.42 -1.35
N GLN A 10 -11.31 3.40 -2.08
CA GLN A 10 -11.30 3.39 -3.53
C GLN A 10 -10.31 4.43 -4.01
N LEU A 11 -9.17 3.98 -4.51
CA LEU A 11 -8.12 4.90 -4.94
C LEU A 11 -8.57 5.80 -6.08
N SER A 12 -9.41 5.29 -6.97
CA SER A 12 -9.89 6.11 -8.08
C SER A 12 -10.64 7.35 -7.57
N THR A 13 -11.33 7.22 -6.45
CA THR A 13 -12.02 8.35 -5.84
C THR A 13 -11.07 9.19 -5.00
N THR A 14 -10.27 8.54 -4.17
CA THR A 14 -9.33 9.21 -3.28
C THR A 14 -8.33 10.07 -4.06
N MET A 15 -7.88 9.57 -5.20
CA MET A 15 -6.86 10.24 -6.01
C MET A 15 -7.41 11.20 -7.04
N LYS A 16 -8.73 11.29 -7.15
CA LYS A 16 -9.36 12.02 -8.24
C LYS A 16 -8.82 13.43 -8.41
N ASN A 17 -8.65 14.15 -7.31
CA ASN A 17 -8.16 15.50 -7.34
C ASN A 17 -6.82 15.65 -6.63
N ALA A 18 -6.10 14.55 -6.45
CA ALA A 18 -4.85 14.59 -5.73
C ALA A 18 -3.78 15.33 -6.54
N HIS A 19 -3.12 16.27 -5.88
CA HIS A 19 -2.07 17.04 -6.52
C HIS A 19 -0.79 16.20 -6.67
N GLU A 20 -0.51 15.35 -5.66
CA GLU A 20 0.66 14.47 -5.69
C GLU A 20 0.23 13.06 -5.37
N PRO A 21 -0.30 12.33 -6.36
CA PRO A 21 -0.84 10.99 -6.11
C PRO A 21 0.14 10.01 -5.47
N LEU A 22 1.41 10.05 -5.87
CA LEU A 22 2.37 9.11 -5.31
C LEU A 22 2.65 9.38 -3.85
N VAL A 23 2.62 10.65 -3.42
CA VAL A 23 2.80 10.98 -2.01
C VAL A 23 1.62 10.46 -1.21
N VAL A 24 0.40 10.70 -1.68
CA VAL A 24 -0.80 10.22 -1.01
C VAL A 24 -0.78 8.70 -0.94
N PHE A 25 -0.45 8.06 -2.05
CA PHE A 25 -0.36 6.61 -2.11
C PHE A 25 0.64 6.06 -1.08
N ALA A 26 1.83 6.66 -1.02
CA ALA A 26 2.87 6.20 -0.11
C ALA A 26 2.46 6.39 1.35
N LEU A 27 1.83 7.52 1.66
CA LEU A 27 1.39 7.79 3.04
C LEU A 27 0.30 6.82 3.47
N LEU A 28 -0.65 6.52 2.58
CA LEU A 28 -1.69 5.54 2.88
C LEU A 28 -1.07 4.18 3.16
N ASN A 29 -0.11 3.78 2.34
CA ASN A 29 0.51 2.47 2.52
C ASN A 29 1.41 2.40 3.75
N LEU A 30 2.05 3.50 4.13
CA LEU A 30 2.79 3.53 5.39
C LEU A 30 1.85 3.32 6.56
N GLY A 31 0.67 3.96 6.52
CA GLY A 31 -0.33 3.75 7.55
C GLY A 31 -0.81 2.31 7.61
N LEU A 32 -1.01 1.69 6.44
CA LEU A 32 -1.40 0.30 6.38
C LEU A 32 -0.31 -0.61 6.93
N ALA A 33 0.94 -0.36 6.54
CA ALA A 33 2.05 -1.17 7.04
C ALA A 33 2.16 -1.07 8.55
N GLN A 34 1.99 0.13 9.09
CA GLN A 34 2.02 0.33 10.54
C GLN A 34 0.88 -0.42 11.22
N SER A 35 -0.31 -0.35 10.65
CA SER A 35 -1.47 -1.03 11.20
C SER A 35 -1.32 -2.54 11.16
N LEU A 36 -0.76 -3.05 10.07
CA LEU A 36 -0.50 -4.47 9.94
C LEU A 36 0.58 -4.94 10.90
N GLY A 37 1.66 -4.19 11.00
CA GLY A 37 2.78 -4.56 11.85
C GLY A 37 2.45 -4.52 13.33
N SER A 38 1.53 -3.65 13.74
CA SER A 38 1.14 -3.52 15.13
C SER A 38 -0.05 -4.41 15.50
N GLY A 39 -0.63 -5.11 14.51
CA GLY A 39 -1.76 -5.99 14.78
C GLY A 39 -3.10 -5.28 14.85
N VAL A 40 -3.14 -3.99 14.56
CA VAL A 40 -4.40 -3.25 14.56
C VAL A 40 -5.30 -3.71 13.41
N MET A 41 -4.69 -4.15 12.33
CA MET A 41 -5.43 -4.59 11.15
C MET A 41 -4.94 -5.97 10.73
N THR A 42 -5.87 -6.86 10.36
CA THR A 42 -5.50 -8.18 9.86
C THR A 42 -5.14 -8.11 8.39
N PRO A 43 -4.36 -9.10 7.89
CA PRO A 43 -4.06 -9.15 6.46
C PRO A 43 -5.32 -9.21 5.60
N GLU A 44 -6.32 -9.97 6.03
CA GLU A 44 -7.58 -10.09 5.27
C GLU A 44 -8.29 -8.75 5.19
N ALA A 45 -8.32 -8.02 6.30
CA ALA A 45 -8.94 -6.71 6.32
C ALA A 45 -8.21 -5.73 5.40
N ALA A 46 -6.89 -5.79 5.38
CA ALA A 46 -6.10 -4.91 4.53
C ALA A 46 -6.34 -5.19 3.05
N VAL A 47 -6.41 -6.46 2.68
CA VAL A 47 -6.70 -6.83 1.29
C VAL A 47 -8.08 -6.33 0.89
N GLU A 48 -9.06 -6.56 1.75
CA GLU A 48 -10.43 -6.14 1.45
C GLU A 48 -10.58 -4.63 1.40
N ALA A 49 -9.93 -3.93 2.32
CA ALA A 49 -10.07 -2.48 2.40
C ALA A 49 -9.24 -1.75 1.34
N PHE A 50 -8.08 -2.27 1.00
CA PHE A 50 -7.16 -1.52 0.16
C PHE A 50 -6.52 -2.29 -0.98
N TYR A 51 -5.98 -3.49 -0.73
CA TYR A 51 -5.22 -4.23 -1.76
C TYR A 51 -6.10 -5.10 -2.63
N HIS A 52 -7.31 -4.65 -2.92
CA HIS A 52 -8.25 -5.38 -3.76
C HIS A 52 -8.03 -5.07 -5.23
N GLY A 53 -8.71 -5.84 -6.09
CA GLY A 53 -8.48 -5.77 -7.52
C GLY A 53 -8.69 -4.40 -8.13
N ASP A 54 -9.71 -3.68 -7.67
CA ASP A 54 -10.00 -2.36 -8.22
C ASP A 54 -8.82 -1.41 -8.02
N ASN A 55 -8.25 -1.41 -6.81
CA ASN A 55 -7.12 -0.54 -6.53
C ASN A 55 -5.86 -1.00 -7.23
N CYS A 56 -5.64 -2.31 -7.31
CA CYS A 56 -4.48 -2.83 -8.04
C CYS A 56 -4.53 -2.40 -9.49
N LEU A 57 -5.71 -2.48 -10.09
CA LEU A 57 -5.89 -2.10 -11.47
C LEU A 57 -5.70 -0.60 -11.67
N PHE A 58 -6.24 0.20 -10.75
CA PHE A 58 -6.07 1.64 -10.80
C PHE A 58 -4.59 2.04 -10.76
N VAL A 59 -3.82 1.42 -9.87
CA VAL A 59 -2.40 1.71 -9.76
C VAL A 59 -1.69 1.37 -11.07
N GLN A 60 -2.02 0.22 -11.64
CA GLN A 60 -1.42 -0.22 -12.88
C GLN A 60 -1.71 0.72 -14.04
N ARG A 61 -2.96 1.16 -14.14
CA ARG A 61 -3.42 1.93 -15.30
C ARG A 61 -3.19 3.43 -15.17
N ASP A 62 -3.36 3.96 -13.96
CA ASP A 62 -3.40 5.40 -13.77
C ASP A 62 -2.21 5.96 -13.01
N ILE A 63 -1.68 5.25 -12.04
CA ILE A 63 -0.49 5.68 -11.33
C ILE A 63 0.75 5.36 -12.16
N ARG A 64 0.82 4.14 -12.71
CA ARG A 64 1.84 3.72 -13.66
C ARG A 64 3.26 3.90 -13.12
N ASN A 65 3.46 3.44 -11.91
CA ASN A 65 4.76 3.51 -11.24
C ASN A 65 5.13 2.12 -10.77
N LYS A 66 6.33 1.68 -11.10
CA LYS A 66 6.76 0.31 -10.80
C LYS A 66 6.81 0.01 -9.32
N VAL A 67 7.26 0.97 -8.53
CA VAL A 67 7.35 0.78 -7.09
C VAL A 67 5.96 0.68 -6.49
N ALA A 68 5.03 1.55 -6.92
CA ALA A 68 3.66 1.49 -6.45
C ALA A 68 3.00 0.16 -6.82
N THR A 69 3.24 -0.33 -8.03
CA THR A 69 2.71 -1.62 -8.47
C THR A 69 3.26 -2.75 -7.61
N ALA A 70 4.56 -2.69 -7.28
CA ALA A 70 5.17 -3.70 -6.42
C ALA A 70 4.56 -3.70 -5.03
N ILE A 71 4.26 -2.51 -4.49
CA ILE A 71 3.60 -2.41 -3.19
C ILE A 71 2.24 -3.09 -3.22
N MET A 72 1.45 -2.82 -4.25
CA MET A 72 0.11 -3.43 -4.36
C MET A 72 0.19 -4.95 -4.49
N SER A 73 1.15 -5.43 -5.27
CA SER A 73 1.32 -6.86 -5.47
C SER A 73 1.67 -7.57 -4.15
N ARG A 74 2.59 -6.98 -3.38
CA ARG A 74 2.95 -7.56 -2.08
C ARG A 74 1.78 -7.52 -1.11
N GLY A 75 1.07 -6.40 -1.08
CA GLY A 75 -0.09 -6.26 -0.20
C GLY A 75 -1.18 -7.25 -0.52
N ALA A 76 -1.44 -7.47 -1.80
CA ALA A 76 -2.51 -8.36 -2.24
C ALA A 76 -2.26 -9.81 -1.83
N GLN A 77 -1.00 -10.19 -1.58
CA GLN A 77 -0.65 -11.56 -1.24
C GLN A 77 -0.54 -11.83 0.25
N LEU A 78 -0.68 -10.79 1.08
CA LEU A 78 -0.45 -10.95 2.53
C LEU A 78 -1.35 -12.00 3.18
N ALA A 79 -2.63 -12.00 2.84
CA ALA A 79 -3.55 -12.95 3.42
C ALA A 79 -3.24 -14.40 3.02
N ASP A 80 -2.71 -14.57 1.83
CA ASP A 80 -2.42 -15.92 1.30
C ASP A 80 -1.29 -16.60 2.05
N LEU A 81 -0.41 -15.83 2.67
CA LEU A 81 0.71 -16.42 3.42
C LEU A 81 0.23 -17.35 4.51
N PHE A 82 -0.82 -16.95 5.22
CA PHE A 82 -1.33 -17.74 6.33
C PHE A 82 -2.13 -18.96 5.87
N ALA A 83 -2.60 -18.95 4.63
CA ALA A 83 -3.26 -20.11 4.07
C ALA A 83 -2.25 -21.11 3.50
N ALA A 84 -1.11 -20.62 3.06
CA ALA A 84 -0.15 -21.44 2.33
C ALA A 84 0.98 -22.01 3.19
N LEU A 85 1.30 -21.38 4.32
CA LEU A 85 2.46 -21.74 5.12
C LEU A 85 2.10 -22.11 6.54
N PRO A 86 2.95 -22.91 7.22
CA PRO A 86 2.77 -23.13 8.67
C PRO A 86 2.81 -21.81 9.42
N GLU A 87 2.12 -21.74 10.55
CA GLU A 87 1.89 -20.48 11.25
C GLU A 87 3.18 -19.70 11.55
N ALA A 88 4.20 -20.36 12.07
CA ALA A 88 5.42 -19.64 12.44
C ALA A 88 6.12 -19.08 11.21
N GLU A 89 6.13 -19.84 10.13
CA GLU A 89 6.74 -19.41 8.88
C GLU A 89 5.94 -18.30 8.24
N ALA A 90 4.62 -18.44 8.24
CA ALA A 90 3.73 -17.41 7.70
C ALA A 90 3.93 -16.09 8.42
N ARG A 91 4.08 -16.13 9.74
CA ARG A 91 4.29 -14.92 10.52
C ARG A 91 5.60 -14.24 10.17
N ARG A 92 6.68 -15.01 10.01
CA ARG A 92 7.97 -14.44 9.61
C ARG A 92 7.88 -13.79 8.25
N GLU A 93 7.27 -14.49 7.29
CA GLU A 93 7.12 -13.95 5.95
C GLU A 93 6.22 -12.72 5.93
N PHE A 94 5.17 -12.75 6.75
CA PHE A 94 4.27 -11.61 6.85
C PHE A 94 5.02 -10.35 7.28
N TYR A 95 5.80 -10.45 8.34
CA TYR A 95 6.52 -9.27 8.81
C TYR A 95 7.60 -8.83 7.83
N ALA A 96 8.21 -9.78 7.12
CA ALA A 96 9.17 -9.43 6.09
C ALA A 96 8.50 -8.66 4.95
N GLU A 97 7.28 -9.08 4.55
CA GLU A 97 6.55 -8.41 3.49
C GLU A 97 6.07 -7.03 3.94
N VAL A 98 5.60 -6.91 5.16
CA VAL A 98 5.20 -5.61 5.70
C VAL A 98 6.39 -4.66 5.71
N GLU A 99 7.55 -5.14 6.10
CA GLU A 99 8.75 -4.31 6.11
C GLU A 99 9.19 -3.93 4.70
N ALA A 100 9.02 -4.83 3.74
CA ALA A 100 9.33 -4.53 2.35
C ALA A 100 8.40 -3.44 1.82
N ILE A 101 7.11 -3.52 2.15
CA ILE A 101 6.14 -2.50 1.75
C ILE A 101 6.55 -1.15 2.35
N ARG A 102 6.90 -1.13 3.63
CA ARG A 102 7.33 0.08 4.31
C ARG A 102 8.53 0.70 3.59
N SER A 103 9.54 -0.11 3.28
CA SER A 103 10.74 0.38 2.61
C SER A 103 10.44 0.97 1.24
N LEU A 104 9.54 0.32 0.49
CA LEU A 104 9.15 0.82 -0.82
C LEU A 104 8.41 2.15 -0.71
N CYS A 105 7.57 2.29 0.32
CA CYS A 105 6.88 3.56 0.56
C CYS A 105 7.86 4.68 0.86
N LEU A 106 8.86 4.41 1.68
CA LEU A 106 9.86 5.40 2.00
C LEU A 106 10.66 5.79 0.76
N LYS A 107 10.91 4.83 -0.11
CA LYS A 107 11.57 5.09 -1.37
C LYS A 107 10.75 6.05 -2.24
N LEU A 108 9.44 5.81 -2.32
CA LEU A 108 8.56 6.70 -3.07
C LEU A 108 8.56 8.11 -2.48
N LEU A 109 8.47 8.21 -1.16
CA LEU A 109 8.46 9.52 -0.50
C LEU A 109 9.78 10.24 -0.67
N GLY A 110 10.89 9.52 -0.59
CA GLY A 110 12.21 10.10 -0.77
C GLY A 110 12.39 10.67 -2.16
N GLY A 111 11.94 9.93 -3.17
CA GLY A 111 12.01 10.40 -4.55
C GLY A 111 11.15 11.62 -4.79
N ALA A 112 9.92 11.58 -4.28
CA ALA A 112 9.00 12.70 -4.44
C ALA A 112 9.51 13.95 -3.74
N ARG A 113 10.06 13.80 -2.53
CA ARG A 113 10.63 14.91 -1.79
C ARG A 113 11.81 15.52 -2.51
N SER A 114 12.70 14.67 -3.01
CA SER A 114 13.88 15.15 -3.73
C SER A 114 13.48 15.97 -4.95
N ALA A 115 12.50 15.48 -5.70
CA ALA A 115 12.02 16.19 -6.88
C ALA A 115 11.42 17.54 -6.49
N SER A 116 10.62 17.55 -5.42
CA SER A 116 10.01 18.79 -4.93
C SER A 116 11.04 19.80 -4.47
N LEU A 117 12.05 19.34 -3.75
CA LEU A 117 13.12 20.22 -3.28
C LEU A 117 13.94 20.79 -4.43
N ARG A 118 14.24 19.97 -5.43
CA ARG A 118 14.97 20.44 -6.58
C ARG A 118 14.19 21.50 -7.34
N THR A 119 12.89 21.32 -7.45
CA THR A 119 12.05 22.29 -8.13
C THR A 119 12.07 23.64 -7.40
N ARG A 120 11.98 23.60 -6.05
CA ARG A 120 12.02 24.82 -5.27
C ARG A 120 13.35 25.55 -5.38
N VAL A 121 14.42 24.79 -5.36
CA VAL A 121 15.76 25.39 -5.46
C VAL A 121 15.95 26.02 -6.83
N ALA A 122 15.40 25.38 -7.85
CA ALA A 122 15.54 25.89 -9.22
C ALA A 122 14.70 27.13 -9.47
N ALA A 123 13.63 27.29 -8.70
CA ALA A 123 12.78 28.46 -8.83
C ALA A 123 13.42 29.67 -8.20
#